data_1cc0e1b3c7a12d3736c4c1a7592fe035
#
_entry.id   1cc0e1b3c7a12d3736c4c1a7592fe035
#
_cell.length_a   1.000
_cell.length_b   1.000
_cell.length_c   1.000
_cell.angle_alpha   90.00
_cell.angle_beta   90.00
_cell.angle_gamma   90.00
#
_symmetry.space_group_name_H-M   'P 1'
#
loop_
_entity.id
_entity.type
_entity.pdbx_description
1 polymer ?
#
loop_
_entity_poly.entity_id
_entity_poly.type
_entity_poly.pdbx_seq_one_letter_code
_entity_poly.pdbx_strand_id
1 'polypeptide(L)'
;SLEDAYLYFANDGDTIRTNVTVGQGENPNLIGSELMFAHTLDEYYDEPILIIKTAWGGKNLAVDFRPPSAGGEIGDYYHAMIQTVEDVTQNLGTDFPEIGITDFELSGFVWFQGWNDGESDNFLNEYESNLYHLVNDVRNDLGILDLPVVIANSGHGGFESTNDLWVQSMQNIVSVAQENIGCNDDVYGGNVGFVETKQYYLNSSVSPTNAIHHYNNNALTYLNIGQAMGDEMILAINEMAFCYTD
;
A
#
# COMPACT_ATOMS: atom_id res chain seq x y z
N SER A 1 -9.06 -7.04 -18.40
CA SER A 1 -9.67 -7.09 -17.06
C SER A 1 -9.47 -8.47 -16.50
N LEU A 2 -9.29 -8.56 -15.23
CA LEU A 2 -9.38 -9.79 -14.46
C LEU A 2 -10.87 -10.11 -14.28
N GLU A 3 -11.27 -11.37 -14.44
CA GLU A 3 -12.70 -11.73 -14.38
C GLU A 3 -13.19 -11.79 -12.91
N ASP A 4 -12.34 -12.26 -11.98
CA ASP A 4 -12.68 -12.47 -10.58
C ASP A 4 -11.95 -11.52 -9.60
N ALA A 5 -11.30 -10.47 -10.11
CA ALA A 5 -10.69 -9.44 -9.29
C ALA A 5 -11.39 -8.08 -9.49
N TYR A 6 -11.78 -7.48 -8.38
CA TYR A 6 -12.61 -6.29 -8.29
C TYR A 6 -11.89 -5.15 -7.58
N LEU A 7 -12.26 -3.93 -7.90
CA LEU A 7 -11.76 -2.71 -7.28
C LEU A 7 -12.91 -1.84 -6.78
N TYR A 8 -12.83 -1.48 -5.51
CA TYR A 8 -13.51 -0.31 -4.96
C TYR A 8 -12.49 0.80 -4.76
N PHE A 9 -12.69 1.93 -5.38
CA PHE A 9 -11.83 3.10 -5.21
C PHE A 9 -12.67 4.35 -5.06
N ALA A 10 -12.68 4.94 -3.86
CA ALA A 10 -13.27 6.23 -3.59
C ALA A 10 -12.17 7.29 -3.64
N ASN A 11 -12.26 8.19 -4.60
CA ASN A 11 -11.39 9.35 -4.74
C ASN A 11 -12.28 10.60 -4.73
N ASP A 12 -11.77 11.75 -4.33
CA ASP A 12 -12.37 13.09 -4.17
C ASP A 12 -13.68 13.39 -4.97
N GLY A 13 -14.72 12.58 -4.74
CA GLY A 13 -16.05 12.75 -5.32
C GLY A 13 -16.52 11.69 -6.33
N ASP A 14 -15.62 10.84 -6.83
CA ASP A 14 -15.95 9.72 -7.71
C ASP A 14 -15.66 8.38 -7.03
N THR A 15 -16.57 7.41 -7.22
CA THR A 15 -16.36 6.05 -6.74
C THR A 15 -16.32 5.09 -7.92
N ILE A 16 -15.22 4.37 -8.05
CA ILE A 16 -15.05 3.28 -9.03
C ILE A 16 -15.45 1.97 -8.35
N ARG A 17 -16.34 1.21 -8.99
CA ARG A 17 -16.74 -0.15 -8.61
C ARG A 17 -16.77 -0.98 -9.88
N THR A 18 -15.73 -1.76 -10.10
CA THR A 18 -15.58 -2.54 -11.33
C THR A 18 -14.49 -3.60 -11.18
N ASN A 19 -14.32 -4.46 -12.19
CA ASN A 19 -13.14 -5.32 -12.24
C ASN A 19 -11.85 -4.51 -12.29
N VAL A 20 -10.79 -5.08 -11.74
CA VAL A 20 -9.44 -4.50 -11.83
C VAL A 20 -9.00 -4.47 -13.29
N THR A 21 -8.55 -3.30 -13.75
CA THR A 21 -8.10 -3.10 -15.12
C THR A 21 -7.12 -1.92 -15.25
N VAL A 22 -6.60 -1.70 -16.45
CA VAL A 22 -5.80 -0.51 -16.77
C VAL A 22 -6.65 0.77 -16.68
N GLY A 23 -6.02 1.90 -16.40
CA GLY A 23 -6.71 3.19 -16.29
C GLY A 23 -7.32 3.49 -14.91
N GLN A 24 -6.95 2.74 -13.88
CA GLN A 24 -7.40 2.92 -12.50
C GLN A 24 -6.31 3.54 -11.59
N GLY A 25 -5.27 4.13 -12.19
CA GLY A 25 -4.29 4.96 -11.51
C GLY A 25 -4.86 6.34 -11.17
N GLU A 26 -3.98 7.36 -11.07
CA GLU A 26 -4.38 8.75 -10.84
C GLU A 26 -5.34 9.29 -11.91
N ASN A 27 -5.20 8.82 -13.14
CA ASN A 27 -6.08 9.16 -14.25
C ASN A 27 -6.21 7.97 -15.23
N PRO A 28 -7.15 8.03 -16.19
CA PRO A 28 -7.44 6.89 -17.09
C PRO A 28 -6.29 6.46 -18.01
N ASN A 29 -5.20 7.21 -18.09
CA ASN A 29 -4.02 6.86 -18.90
C ASN A 29 -2.91 6.19 -18.09
N LEU A 30 -3.10 6.05 -16.77
CA LEU A 30 -2.11 5.51 -15.84
C LEU A 30 -2.62 4.22 -15.19
N ILE A 31 -1.68 3.45 -14.68
CA ILE A 31 -1.95 2.29 -13.82
C ILE A 31 -1.33 2.53 -12.45
N GLY A 32 -1.86 1.87 -11.43
CA GLY A 32 -1.22 1.73 -10.14
C GLY A 32 -0.71 0.30 -9.92
N SER A 33 -0.09 0.08 -8.80
CA SER A 33 0.43 -1.24 -8.39
C SER A 33 -0.70 -2.26 -8.13
N GLU A 34 -1.92 -1.79 -7.82
CA GLU A 34 -3.09 -2.65 -7.59
C GLU A 34 -3.40 -3.59 -8.75
N LEU A 35 -3.02 -3.23 -9.99
CA LEU A 35 -3.29 -4.06 -11.17
C LEU A 35 -2.60 -5.42 -11.09
N MET A 36 -1.27 -5.44 -10.86
CA MET A 36 -0.54 -6.69 -10.74
C MET A 36 -0.67 -7.33 -9.37
N PHE A 37 -0.89 -6.53 -8.32
CA PHE A 37 -1.23 -7.06 -7.01
C PHE A 37 -2.48 -7.95 -7.07
N ALA A 38 -3.56 -7.43 -7.65
CA ALA A 38 -4.79 -8.20 -7.83
C ALA A 38 -4.59 -9.42 -8.74
N HIS A 39 -3.81 -9.27 -9.83
CA HIS A 39 -3.53 -10.38 -10.74
C HIS A 39 -2.77 -11.51 -10.04
N THR A 40 -1.77 -11.18 -9.24
CA THR A 40 -0.98 -12.17 -8.49
C THR A 40 -1.85 -12.95 -7.51
N LEU A 41 -2.76 -12.27 -6.81
CA LEU A 41 -3.69 -12.93 -5.89
C LEU A 41 -4.73 -13.79 -6.63
N ASP A 42 -5.31 -13.29 -7.73
CA ASP A 42 -6.28 -13.97 -8.58
C ASP A 42 -5.72 -15.25 -9.24
N GLU A 43 -4.40 -15.28 -9.51
CA GLU A 43 -3.72 -16.50 -10.00
C GLU A 43 -3.47 -17.54 -8.90
N TYR A 44 -3.44 -17.12 -7.64
CA TYR A 44 -3.12 -18.00 -6.50
C TYR A 44 -4.37 -18.52 -5.80
N TYR A 45 -5.42 -17.70 -5.65
CA TYR A 45 -6.67 -18.04 -4.97
C TYR A 45 -7.78 -18.30 -5.99
N ASP A 46 -8.63 -19.29 -5.70
CA ASP A 46 -9.82 -19.60 -6.51
C ASP A 46 -11.02 -18.70 -6.17
N GLU A 47 -10.96 -17.96 -5.04
CA GLU A 47 -12.01 -17.06 -4.57
C GLU A 47 -11.89 -15.67 -5.20
N PRO A 48 -13.02 -14.96 -5.42
CA PRO A 48 -12.99 -13.58 -5.91
C PRO A 48 -12.20 -12.64 -4.99
N ILE A 49 -11.37 -11.78 -5.58
CA ILE A 49 -10.54 -10.80 -4.86
C ILE A 49 -11.18 -9.42 -4.97
N LEU A 50 -11.41 -8.76 -3.84
CA LEU A 50 -11.80 -7.35 -3.81
C LEU A 50 -10.68 -6.49 -3.22
N ILE A 51 -10.20 -5.54 -4.01
CA ILE A 51 -9.26 -4.51 -3.57
C ILE A 51 -10.05 -3.27 -3.15
N ILE A 52 -9.95 -2.88 -1.89
CA ILE A 52 -10.48 -1.61 -1.39
C ILE A 52 -9.33 -0.60 -1.39
N LYS A 53 -9.30 0.27 -2.39
CA LYS A 53 -8.22 1.26 -2.56
C LYS A 53 -8.58 2.56 -1.85
N THR A 54 -7.79 2.90 -0.83
CA THR A 54 -7.90 4.13 -0.04
C THR A 54 -6.62 4.96 -0.22
N ALA A 55 -6.52 5.61 -1.36
CA ALA A 55 -5.32 6.34 -1.77
C ALA A 55 -5.66 7.75 -2.24
N TRP A 56 -5.01 8.75 -1.66
CA TRP A 56 -5.17 10.17 -1.98
C TRP A 56 -3.81 10.82 -2.23
N GLY A 57 -3.74 11.71 -3.21
CA GLY A 57 -2.51 12.41 -3.56
C GLY A 57 -2.05 13.40 -2.48
N GLY A 58 -0.74 13.51 -2.28
CA GLY A 58 -0.15 14.52 -1.40
C GLY A 58 -0.39 14.29 0.10
N LYS A 59 -0.59 13.05 0.54
CA LYS A 59 -0.86 12.72 1.94
C LYS A 59 0.35 12.12 2.65
N ASN A 60 0.56 12.53 3.91
CA ASN A 60 1.63 12.06 4.78
C ASN A 60 1.09 11.20 5.94
N LEU A 61 1.96 10.42 6.56
CA LEU A 61 1.63 9.61 7.73
C LEU A 61 1.60 10.45 9.02
N ALA A 62 2.41 11.51 9.07
CA ALA A 62 2.57 12.31 10.27
C ALA A 62 1.29 13.07 10.69
N VAL A 63 0.46 13.48 9.71
CA VAL A 63 -0.75 14.28 9.95
C VAL A 63 -1.98 13.63 9.29
N ASP A 64 -1.92 13.39 7.97
CA ASP A 64 -3.09 12.96 7.20
C ASP A 64 -3.58 11.55 7.58
N PHE A 65 -2.66 10.61 7.71
CA PHE A 65 -2.92 9.23 8.14
C PHE A 65 -2.50 8.95 9.58
N ARG A 66 -2.31 9.98 10.41
CA ARG A 66 -1.87 9.79 11.80
C ARG A 66 -2.77 8.82 12.55
N PRO A 67 -2.25 7.68 13.02
CA PRO A 67 -3.06 6.68 13.72
C PRO A 67 -3.36 7.10 15.15
N PRO A 68 -4.45 6.59 15.75
CA PRO A 68 -4.91 6.99 17.09
C PRO A 68 -3.86 6.87 18.20
N SER A 69 -3.14 5.75 18.23
CA SER A 69 -2.17 5.47 19.30
C SER A 69 -0.85 6.23 19.16
N ALA A 70 -0.59 6.90 18.03
CA ALA A 70 0.55 7.80 17.87
C ALA A 70 0.43 9.09 18.70
N GLY A 71 -0.77 9.35 19.27
CA GLY A 71 -1.07 10.57 20.01
C GLY A 71 -1.26 11.79 19.10
N GLY A 72 -1.72 12.90 19.69
CA GLY A 72 -2.13 14.08 18.93
C GLY A 72 -3.51 13.93 18.29
N GLU A 73 -3.76 14.70 17.22
CA GLU A 73 -5.01 14.64 16.47
C GLU A 73 -4.94 13.48 15.47
N ILE A 74 -5.99 12.67 15.43
CA ILE A 74 -6.06 11.53 14.49
C ILE A 74 -6.24 12.09 13.08
N GLY A 75 -5.57 11.50 12.10
CA GLY A 75 -5.61 11.95 10.72
C GLY A 75 -6.98 11.72 10.06
N ASP A 76 -7.48 12.72 9.35
CA ASP A 76 -8.76 12.62 8.64
C ASP A 76 -8.76 11.48 7.61
N TYR A 77 -7.61 11.22 6.97
CA TYR A 77 -7.47 10.14 5.99
C TYR A 77 -7.30 8.75 6.63
N TYR A 78 -6.82 8.69 7.87
CA TYR A 78 -6.90 7.46 8.66
C TYR A 78 -8.37 7.10 8.91
N HIS A 79 -9.16 8.04 9.41
CA HIS A 79 -10.60 7.84 9.60
C HIS A 79 -11.31 7.46 8.31
N ALA A 80 -11.03 8.18 7.21
CA ALA A 80 -11.63 7.90 5.91
C ALA A 80 -11.27 6.50 5.39
N MET A 81 -10.04 6.04 5.61
CA MET A 81 -9.60 4.68 5.25
C MET A 81 -10.40 3.61 6.00
N ILE A 82 -10.48 3.68 7.32
CA ILE A 82 -11.23 2.72 8.14
C ILE A 82 -12.71 2.75 7.77
N GLN A 83 -13.31 3.94 7.70
CA GLN A 83 -14.73 4.11 7.34
C GLN A 83 -15.04 3.53 5.95
N THR A 84 -14.13 3.71 4.98
CA THR A 84 -14.31 3.14 3.63
C THR A 84 -14.36 1.62 3.67
N VAL A 85 -13.48 0.97 4.44
CA VAL A 85 -13.50 -0.50 4.60
C VAL A 85 -14.82 -0.95 5.24
N GLU A 86 -15.27 -0.29 6.30
CA GLU A 86 -16.55 -0.60 6.96
C GLU A 86 -17.74 -0.43 6.02
N ASP A 87 -17.79 0.67 5.28
CA ASP A 87 -18.90 0.97 4.35
C ASP A 87 -18.96 -0.06 3.21
N VAL A 88 -17.81 -0.41 2.62
CA VAL A 88 -17.75 -1.40 1.54
C VAL A 88 -18.17 -2.78 2.03
N THR A 89 -17.66 -3.22 3.17
CA THR A 89 -17.96 -4.54 3.72
C THR A 89 -19.44 -4.67 4.13
N GLN A 90 -20.05 -3.60 4.65
CA GLN A 90 -21.48 -3.58 4.97
C GLN A 90 -22.38 -3.56 3.73
N ASN A 91 -21.93 -3.00 2.61
CA ASN A 91 -22.70 -2.84 1.38
C ASN A 91 -22.25 -3.76 0.23
N LEU A 92 -21.43 -4.76 0.50
CA LEU A 92 -20.79 -5.61 -0.51
C LEU A 92 -21.78 -6.19 -1.53
N GLY A 93 -22.89 -6.76 -1.09
CA GLY A 93 -23.92 -7.33 -1.98
C GLY A 93 -24.68 -6.28 -2.80
N THR A 94 -24.63 -5.00 -2.42
CA THR A 94 -25.22 -3.88 -3.17
C THR A 94 -24.22 -3.28 -4.15
N ASP A 95 -22.96 -3.16 -3.72
CA ASP A 95 -21.89 -2.54 -4.49
C ASP A 95 -21.32 -3.49 -5.57
N PHE A 96 -21.35 -4.79 -5.30
CA PHE A 96 -20.86 -5.84 -6.20
C PHE A 96 -21.85 -7.02 -6.31
N PRO A 97 -23.07 -6.78 -6.80
CA PRO A 97 -24.10 -7.84 -6.89
C PRO A 97 -23.68 -8.99 -7.82
N GLU A 98 -22.80 -8.73 -8.79
CA GLU A 98 -22.28 -9.72 -9.73
C GLU A 98 -21.41 -10.79 -9.08
N ILE A 99 -20.75 -10.49 -7.94
CA ILE A 99 -19.95 -11.48 -7.21
C ILE A 99 -20.84 -12.56 -6.58
N GLY A 100 -22.09 -12.19 -6.21
CA GLY A 100 -23.08 -13.13 -5.68
C GLY A 100 -22.72 -13.71 -4.32
N ILE A 101 -21.78 -13.10 -3.58
CA ILE A 101 -21.30 -13.58 -2.29
C ILE A 101 -22.19 -13.09 -1.14
N THR A 102 -22.24 -13.90 -0.10
CA THR A 102 -22.94 -13.59 1.16
C THR A 102 -21.98 -13.52 2.35
N ASP A 103 -20.71 -13.85 2.12
CA ASP A 103 -19.65 -13.89 3.15
C ASP A 103 -18.34 -13.40 2.57
N PHE A 104 -17.46 -12.85 3.40
CA PHE A 104 -16.16 -12.31 3.00
C PHE A 104 -15.17 -12.40 4.17
N GLU A 105 -13.90 -12.32 3.85
CA GLU A 105 -12.81 -12.20 4.79
C GLU A 105 -11.95 -10.99 4.45
N LEU A 106 -11.62 -10.17 5.45
CA LEU A 106 -10.57 -9.16 5.32
C LEU A 106 -9.22 -9.87 5.46
N SER A 107 -8.57 -10.15 4.34
CA SER A 107 -7.41 -11.05 4.27
C SER A 107 -6.08 -10.33 4.35
N GLY A 108 -6.04 -8.99 4.26
CA GLY A 108 -4.78 -8.26 4.37
C GLY A 108 -4.90 -6.75 4.18
N PHE A 109 -3.81 -6.06 4.57
CA PHE A 109 -3.63 -4.62 4.41
C PHE A 109 -2.30 -4.35 3.71
N VAL A 110 -2.29 -3.45 2.73
CA VAL A 110 -1.07 -3.01 2.03
C VAL A 110 -0.80 -1.55 2.33
N TRP A 111 0.42 -1.24 2.76
CA TRP A 111 0.90 0.12 2.93
C TRP A 111 1.99 0.46 1.92
N PHE A 112 1.70 1.40 1.01
CA PHE A 112 2.65 1.89 0.00
C PHE A 112 2.56 3.41 -0.08
N GLN A 113 3.23 4.09 0.84
CA GLN A 113 3.20 5.54 1.03
C GLN A 113 4.55 6.01 1.59
N GLY A 114 4.86 7.29 1.57
CA GLY A 114 6.01 7.85 2.28
C GLY A 114 6.52 9.20 1.75
N TRP A 115 6.31 9.52 0.47
CA TRP A 115 6.91 10.70 -0.16
C TRP A 115 6.64 12.02 0.59
N ASN A 116 5.41 12.26 1.01
CA ASN A 116 5.02 13.53 1.63
C ASN A 116 5.52 13.72 3.07
N ASP A 117 6.00 12.67 3.72
CA ASP A 117 6.65 12.80 5.03
C ASP A 117 8.02 13.49 4.93
N GLY A 118 8.58 13.62 3.74
CA GLY A 118 9.76 14.45 3.47
C GLY A 118 9.55 15.97 3.65
N GLU A 119 8.33 16.45 3.87
CA GLU A 119 8.01 17.87 4.02
C GLU A 119 8.67 18.52 5.27
N SER A 120 8.95 17.74 6.30
CA SER A 120 9.64 18.26 7.49
C SER A 120 10.45 17.21 8.23
N ASP A 121 11.51 17.65 8.92
CA ASP A 121 12.33 16.80 9.77
C ASP A 121 11.50 16.15 10.90
N ASN A 122 10.45 16.83 11.39
CA ASN A 122 9.57 16.27 12.42
C ASN A 122 8.79 15.07 11.88
N PHE A 123 8.26 15.15 10.66
CA PHE A 123 7.53 14.05 10.02
C PHE A 123 8.45 12.85 9.78
N LEU A 124 9.66 13.11 9.28
CA LEU A 124 10.69 12.08 9.09
C LEU A 124 11.05 11.38 10.41
N ASN A 125 11.24 12.14 11.49
CA ASN A 125 11.62 11.60 12.79
C ASN A 125 10.51 10.77 13.46
N GLU A 126 9.25 11.03 13.13
CA GLU A 126 8.10 10.31 13.68
C GLU A 126 7.68 9.11 12.82
N TYR A 127 8.18 9.00 11.58
CA TYR A 127 7.64 8.08 10.58
C TYR A 127 7.63 6.62 11.05
N GLU A 128 8.75 6.12 11.57
CA GLU A 128 8.86 4.72 12.05
C GLU A 128 7.87 4.42 13.19
N SER A 129 7.81 5.31 14.17
CA SER A 129 6.87 5.19 15.28
C SER A 129 5.41 5.25 14.80
N ASN A 130 5.10 6.17 13.91
CA ASN A 130 3.75 6.30 13.36
C ASN A 130 3.36 5.08 12.51
N LEU A 131 4.29 4.50 11.76
CA LEU A 131 4.04 3.30 10.99
C LEU A 131 3.79 2.07 11.88
N TYR A 132 4.56 1.95 12.98
CA TYR A 132 4.30 0.92 13.99
C TYR A 132 2.89 1.05 14.57
N HIS A 133 2.49 2.26 14.93
CA HIS A 133 1.14 2.54 15.44
C HIS A 133 0.07 2.27 14.37
N LEU A 134 0.31 2.66 13.10
CA LEU A 134 -0.62 2.43 12.01
C LEU A 134 -0.97 0.94 11.84
N VAL A 135 0.04 0.07 11.79
CA VAL A 135 -0.17 -1.38 11.64
C VAL A 135 -1.04 -1.92 12.78
N ASN A 136 -0.74 -1.54 14.02
CA ASN A 136 -1.47 -2.03 15.18
C ASN A 136 -2.89 -1.44 15.28
N ASP A 137 -3.06 -0.15 15.00
CA ASP A 137 -4.35 0.52 15.08
C ASP A 137 -5.31 0.04 13.97
N VAL A 138 -4.83 -0.17 12.74
CA VAL A 138 -5.64 -0.79 11.67
C VAL A 138 -6.14 -2.17 12.08
N ARG A 139 -5.30 -3.00 12.68
CA ARG A 139 -5.68 -4.31 13.21
C ARG A 139 -6.75 -4.20 14.30
N ASN A 140 -6.56 -3.27 15.23
CA ASN A 140 -7.50 -3.04 16.32
C ASN A 140 -8.86 -2.52 15.83
N ASP A 141 -8.86 -1.53 14.95
CA ASP A 141 -10.08 -0.87 14.45
C ASP A 141 -10.87 -1.78 13.52
N LEU A 142 -10.20 -2.63 12.73
CA LEU A 142 -10.87 -3.67 11.93
C LEU A 142 -11.21 -4.94 12.72
N GLY A 143 -10.76 -5.06 13.97
CA GLY A 143 -11.04 -6.20 14.86
C GLY A 143 -10.32 -7.50 14.49
N ILE A 144 -9.23 -7.43 13.71
CA ILE A 144 -8.42 -8.57 13.25
C ILE A 144 -6.97 -8.35 13.70
N LEU A 145 -6.63 -8.85 14.88
CA LEU A 145 -5.35 -8.56 15.54
C LEU A 145 -4.12 -9.15 14.82
N ASP A 146 -4.34 -10.16 14.02
CA ASP A 146 -3.34 -10.86 13.21
C ASP A 146 -3.52 -10.61 11.70
N LEU A 147 -4.25 -9.54 11.32
CA LEU A 147 -4.43 -9.17 9.91
C LEU A 147 -3.08 -9.12 9.20
N PRO A 148 -2.89 -9.89 8.11
CA PRO A 148 -1.68 -9.84 7.30
C PRO A 148 -1.42 -8.43 6.75
N VAL A 149 -0.17 -7.98 6.80
CA VAL A 149 0.22 -6.65 6.31
C VAL A 149 1.42 -6.76 5.38
N VAL A 150 1.39 -6.02 4.28
CA VAL A 150 2.55 -5.83 3.42
C VAL A 150 2.93 -4.36 3.38
N ILE A 151 4.20 -4.07 3.68
CA ILE A 151 4.78 -2.75 3.61
C ILE A 151 5.72 -2.70 2.42
N ALA A 152 5.36 -1.92 1.38
CA ALA A 152 6.24 -1.63 0.27
C ALA A 152 6.96 -0.30 0.52
N ASN A 153 8.29 -0.29 0.41
CA ASN A 153 9.04 0.90 0.75
C ASN A 153 8.95 2.00 -0.32
N SER A 154 9.30 3.22 0.08
CA SER A 154 9.38 4.40 -0.79
C SER A 154 10.68 4.38 -1.61
N GLY A 155 10.77 3.48 -2.59
CA GLY A 155 11.98 3.22 -3.39
C GLY A 155 12.34 4.27 -4.46
N HIS A 156 11.93 5.51 -4.27
CA HIS A 156 12.17 6.62 -5.19
C HIS A 156 13.67 6.85 -5.42
N GLY A 157 14.07 6.91 -6.68
CA GLY A 157 15.48 7.04 -7.07
C GLY A 157 16.27 5.72 -7.10
N GLY A 158 15.67 4.61 -6.69
CA GLY A 158 16.32 3.30 -6.68
C GLY A 158 17.49 3.25 -5.70
N PHE A 159 18.53 2.48 -6.06
CA PHE A 159 19.78 2.38 -5.29
C PHE A 159 20.83 3.41 -5.71
N GLU A 160 20.52 4.31 -6.64
CA GLU A 160 21.48 5.29 -7.13
C GLU A 160 21.71 6.37 -6.07
N SER A 161 22.98 6.76 -5.92
CA SER A 161 23.36 7.90 -5.08
C SER A 161 22.84 9.20 -5.71
N THR A 162 22.23 10.04 -4.89
CA THR A 162 21.69 11.33 -5.32
C THR A 162 22.17 12.48 -4.43
N ASN A 163 22.20 13.69 -4.99
CA ASN A 163 22.39 14.93 -4.24
C ASN A 163 21.06 15.62 -3.89
N ASP A 164 19.94 15.05 -4.31
CA ASP A 164 18.62 15.53 -3.95
C ASP A 164 18.30 15.13 -2.50
N LEU A 165 18.22 16.15 -1.62
CA LEU A 165 18.02 15.93 -0.18
C LEU A 165 16.67 15.26 0.14
N TRP A 166 15.65 15.52 -0.68
CA TRP A 166 14.35 14.88 -0.50
C TRP A 166 14.44 13.37 -0.78
N VAL A 167 15.06 13.00 -1.91
CA VAL A 167 15.26 11.59 -2.26
C VAL A 167 16.16 10.89 -1.26
N GLN A 168 17.21 11.57 -0.74
CA GLN A 168 18.03 11.03 0.34
C GLN A 168 17.21 10.75 1.60
N SER A 169 16.28 11.64 1.97
CA SER A 169 15.39 11.42 3.11
C SER A 169 14.49 10.20 2.89
N MET A 170 13.96 10.02 1.68
CA MET A 170 13.18 8.84 1.32
C MET A 170 14.02 7.55 1.44
N GLN A 171 15.24 7.56 0.91
CA GLN A 171 16.11 6.38 0.90
C GLN A 171 16.66 6.02 2.28
N ASN A 172 17.02 7.02 3.10
CA ASN A 172 17.78 6.82 4.34
C ASN A 172 16.93 6.86 5.61
N ILE A 173 15.72 7.39 5.56
CA ILE A 173 14.84 7.52 6.73
C ILE A 173 13.54 6.76 6.49
N VAL A 174 12.74 7.17 5.53
CA VAL A 174 11.41 6.58 5.32
C VAL A 174 11.52 5.11 4.89
N SER A 175 12.35 4.81 3.90
CA SER A 175 12.54 3.43 3.40
C SER A 175 13.15 2.51 4.48
N VAL A 176 14.08 3.03 5.29
CA VAL A 176 14.66 2.27 6.41
C VAL A 176 13.62 2.02 7.51
N ALA A 177 12.80 3.01 7.84
CA ALA A 177 11.70 2.84 8.79
C ALA A 177 10.68 1.79 8.33
N GLN A 178 10.35 1.80 7.03
CA GLN A 178 9.46 0.81 6.42
C GLN A 178 10.05 -0.61 6.48
N GLU A 179 11.34 -0.76 6.23
CA GLU A 179 12.05 -2.03 6.38
C GLU A 179 12.08 -2.49 7.85
N ASN A 180 12.41 -1.61 8.78
CA ASN A 180 12.46 -1.93 10.22
C ASN A 180 11.11 -2.45 10.74
N ILE A 181 10.00 -1.93 10.25
CA ILE A 181 8.66 -2.39 10.66
C ILE A 181 8.26 -3.65 9.89
N GLY A 182 8.45 -3.67 8.56
CA GLY A 182 8.07 -4.79 7.71
C GLY A 182 8.88 -6.07 7.96
N CYS A 183 10.10 -5.94 8.49
CA CYS A 183 11.00 -7.05 8.81
C CYS A 183 11.07 -7.36 10.33
N ASN A 184 10.10 -6.94 11.12
CA ASN A 184 10.12 -7.16 12.57
C ASN A 184 9.44 -8.48 12.96
N ASP A 185 10.07 -9.59 12.62
CA ASP A 185 9.55 -10.95 12.88
C ASP A 185 9.38 -11.23 14.38
N ASP A 186 10.20 -10.62 15.23
CA ASP A 186 10.07 -10.75 16.71
C ASP A 186 8.74 -10.22 17.23
N VAL A 187 8.15 -9.23 16.54
CA VAL A 187 6.87 -8.62 16.90
C VAL A 187 5.71 -9.25 16.15
N TYR A 188 5.88 -9.53 14.86
CA TYR A 188 4.78 -9.87 13.97
C TYR A 188 4.72 -11.35 13.53
N GLY A 189 5.76 -12.13 13.79
CA GLY A 189 5.73 -13.59 13.62
C GLY A 189 5.45 -14.08 12.19
N GLY A 190 5.91 -13.33 11.18
CA GLY A 190 5.75 -13.72 9.77
C GLY A 190 4.44 -13.31 9.10
N ASN A 191 3.58 -12.54 9.76
CA ASN A 191 2.35 -12.00 9.16
C ASN A 191 2.43 -10.50 8.80
N VAL A 192 3.62 -9.91 8.85
CA VAL A 192 3.96 -8.63 8.22
C VAL A 192 5.12 -8.85 7.29
N GLY A 193 4.94 -8.50 6.01
CA GLY A 193 5.94 -8.65 4.98
C GLY A 193 6.48 -7.30 4.50
N PHE A 194 7.68 -7.33 3.92
CA PHE A 194 8.37 -6.16 3.38
C PHE A 194 8.71 -6.34 1.90
N VAL A 195 8.45 -5.30 1.11
CA VAL A 195 8.83 -5.27 -0.31
C VAL A 195 9.83 -4.16 -0.57
N GLU A 196 11.06 -4.53 -0.96
CA GLU A 196 12.08 -3.58 -1.45
C GLU A 196 11.73 -3.14 -2.88
N THR A 197 11.27 -1.90 -3.03
CA THR A 197 10.83 -1.38 -4.35
C THR A 197 11.94 -0.67 -5.13
N LYS A 198 13.08 -0.32 -4.50
CA LYS A 198 14.20 0.35 -5.15
C LYS A 198 14.72 -0.40 -6.37
N GLN A 199 14.72 -1.75 -6.31
CA GLN A 199 15.15 -2.60 -7.41
C GLN A 199 14.31 -2.47 -8.69
N TYR A 200 13.07 -1.98 -8.58
CA TYR A 200 12.16 -1.80 -9.70
C TYR A 200 12.18 -0.39 -10.28
N TYR A 201 12.90 0.54 -9.65
CA TYR A 201 13.01 1.91 -10.13
C TYR A 201 13.72 1.96 -11.49
N LEU A 202 13.07 2.61 -12.46
CA LEU A 202 13.62 2.87 -13.77
C LEU A 202 13.81 4.38 -13.94
N ASN A 203 15.05 4.78 -14.28
CA ASN A 203 15.39 6.20 -14.40
C ASN A 203 14.68 6.89 -15.59
N SER A 204 14.70 8.21 -15.63
CA SER A 204 13.99 9.02 -16.62
C SER A 204 14.46 8.82 -18.07
N SER A 205 15.66 8.25 -18.28
CA SER A 205 16.17 7.99 -19.64
C SER A 205 15.46 6.85 -20.35
N VAL A 206 14.79 5.97 -19.59
CA VAL A 206 14.02 4.82 -20.09
C VAL A 206 12.56 4.87 -19.65
N SER A 207 12.11 5.99 -19.13
CA SER A 207 10.77 6.19 -18.58
C SER A 207 10.04 7.33 -19.31
N PRO A 208 8.69 7.36 -19.27
CA PRO A 208 7.90 8.39 -19.95
C PRO A 208 8.14 9.82 -19.47
N THR A 209 8.50 9.98 -18.19
CA THR A 209 8.67 11.32 -17.58
C THR A 209 9.90 11.38 -16.69
N ASN A 210 10.12 12.54 -16.04
CA ASN A 210 11.14 12.77 -15.01
C ASN A 210 10.45 13.11 -13.67
N ALA A 211 9.37 12.42 -13.34
CA ALA A 211 8.64 12.61 -12.09
C ALA A 211 9.04 11.52 -11.09
N ILE A 212 10.16 11.75 -10.40
CA ILE A 212 10.77 10.76 -9.48
C ILE A 212 9.79 10.29 -8.40
N HIS A 213 8.94 11.17 -7.88
CA HIS A 213 7.90 10.88 -6.89
C HIS A 213 6.74 10.00 -7.40
N HIS A 214 6.68 9.78 -8.72
CA HIS A 214 5.77 8.86 -9.40
C HIS A 214 6.54 7.79 -10.18
N TYR A 215 7.73 7.40 -9.73
CA TYR A 215 8.60 6.43 -10.41
C TYR A 215 8.72 6.71 -11.91
N ASN A 216 8.83 8.01 -12.26
CA ASN A 216 8.92 8.51 -13.64
C ASN A 216 7.74 8.08 -14.55
N ASN A 217 6.59 7.75 -13.96
CA ASN A 217 5.39 7.19 -14.61
C ASN A 217 5.70 5.93 -15.43
N ASN A 218 6.66 5.13 -14.97
CA ASN A 218 7.03 3.90 -15.66
C ASN A 218 6.08 2.77 -15.26
N ALA A 219 5.26 2.33 -16.22
CA ALA A 219 4.27 1.29 -15.97
C ALA A 219 4.90 -0.04 -15.51
N LEU A 220 6.09 -0.42 -16.06
CA LEU A 220 6.78 -1.65 -15.69
C LEU A 220 7.20 -1.62 -14.21
N THR A 221 7.62 -0.46 -13.69
CA THR A 221 7.91 -0.30 -12.25
C THR A 221 6.67 -0.61 -11.40
N TYR A 222 5.51 -0.04 -11.73
CA TYR A 222 4.27 -0.29 -10.98
C TYR A 222 3.79 -1.74 -11.09
N LEU A 223 3.94 -2.38 -12.26
CA LEU A 223 3.61 -3.80 -12.42
C LEU A 223 4.51 -4.68 -11.54
N ASN A 224 5.82 -4.46 -11.57
CA ASN A 224 6.75 -5.24 -10.75
C ASN A 224 6.54 -5.04 -9.24
N ILE A 225 6.27 -3.81 -8.81
CA ILE A 225 5.93 -3.51 -7.40
C ILE A 225 4.63 -4.22 -7.02
N GLY A 226 3.61 -4.15 -7.87
CA GLY A 226 2.33 -4.82 -7.63
C GLY A 226 2.47 -6.32 -7.50
N GLN A 227 3.23 -6.96 -8.40
CA GLN A 227 3.52 -8.39 -8.32
C GLN A 227 4.23 -8.73 -7.01
N ALA A 228 5.31 -8.02 -6.68
CA ALA A 228 6.06 -8.29 -5.45
C ALA A 228 5.22 -8.13 -4.19
N MET A 229 4.32 -7.12 -4.15
CA MET A 229 3.37 -6.98 -3.03
C MET A 229 2.36 -8.14 -2.97
N GLY A 230 1.90 -8.65 -4.12
CA GLY A 230 1.03 -9.81 -4.18
C GLY A 230 1.71 -11.09 -3.69
N ASP A 231 2.93 -11.35 -4.16
CA ASP A 231 3.74 -12.48 -3.73
C ASP A 231 3.99 -12.43 -2.21
N GLU A 232 4.34 -11.27 -1.68
CA GLU A 232 4.59 -11.06 -0.25
C GLU A 232 3.28 -11.17 0.58
N MET A 233 2.14 -10.72 0.06
CA MET A 233 0.85 -10.88 0.74
C MET A 233 0.46 -12.36 0.87
N ILE A 234 0.73 -13.18 -0.15
CA ILE A 234 0.52 -14.63 -0.06
C ILE A 234 1.38 -15.23 1.05
N LEU A 235 2.64 -14.80 1.18
CA LEU A 235 3.51 -15.25 2.27
C LEU A 235 2.99 -14.77 3.64
N ALA A 236 2.58 -13.52 3.77
CA ALA A 236 2.05 -12.96 5.02
C ALA A 236 0.76 -13.65 5.48
N ILE A 237 -0.17 -13.96 4.57
CA ILE A 237 -1.40 -14.72 4.87
C ILE A 237 -1.08 -16.12 5.39
N ASN A 238 0.02 -16.73 4.91
CA ASN A 238 0.46 -18.06 5.35
C ASN A 238 1.45 -18.01 6.53
N GLU A 239 1.67 -16.83 7.15
CA GLU A 239 2.64 -16.62 8.24
C GLU A 239 4.08 -17.02 7.84
N MET A 240 4.44 -16.80 6.58
CA MET A 240 5.74 -17.16 5.98
C MET A 240 6.51 -15.95 5.44
N ALA A 241 6.07 -14.73 5.76
CA ALA A 241 6.78 -13.52 5.39
C ALA A 241 7.98 -13.33 6.32
N PHE A 242 9.19 -13.50 5.81
CA PHE A 242 10.42 -13.32 6.56
C PHE A 242 11.42 -12.51 5.72
N CYS A 243 12.01 -11.50 6.33
CA CYS A 243 13.13 -10.82 5.72
C CYS A 243 14.41 -11.63 5.91
N TYR A 244 15.02 -12.03 4.81
CA TYR A 244 16.37 -12.57 4.86
C TYR A 244 17.35 -11.40 5.02
N THR A 245 17.91 -11.24 6.21
CA THR A 245 19.09 -10.36 6.39
C THR A 245 20.31 -11.12 5.91
N ASP A 246 20.91 -10.67 4.80
CA ASP A 246 22.22 -11.14 4.35
C ASP A 246 23.35 -10.73 5.31
#